data_83d9daeb0855445131dc5059af124c23
#
_entry.id   83d9daeb0855445131dc5059af124c23
#
_cell.length_a   1.000
_cell.length_b   1.000
_cell.length_c   1.000
_cell.angle_alpha   90.00
_cell.angle_beta   90.00
_cell.angle_gamma   90.00
#
_symmetry.space_group_name_H-M   'P 1'
#
loop_
_entity.id
_entity.type
_entity.pdbx_description
1 polymer ?
#
loop_
_entity_poly.entity_id
_entity_poly.type
_entity_poly.pdbx_seq_one_letter_code
_entity_poly.pdbx_strand_id
1 'polypeptide(L)'
;PLFGTLLKKMKAIPIIRENKEAARKSIQRAEKIIHMDKYHMVILPEGTRTLDGKLQPFKKGGFHMAINTKTPILLIAHRDTFLYKPKNKWLLSPRTIDVIIGPIIDIKNYNTNNINELVNKTRTEMKKILN
;
A
#
# COMPACT_ATOMS: atom_id res chain seq x y z
N PRO A 1 13.51 15.99 -11.42
CA PRO A 1 14.70 15.75 -10.58
C PRO A 1 14.39 15.90 -9.10
N LEU A 2 13.72 17.00 -8.67
CA LEU A 2 13.42 17.28 -7.23
C LEU A 2 12.59 16.20 -6.55
N PHE A 3 11.51 15.72 -7.18
CA PHE A 3 10.64 14.70 -6.60
C PHE A 3 11.36 13.35 -6.41
N GLY A 4 12.19 12.94 -7.34
CA GLY A 4 13.00 11.72 -7.20
C GLY A 4 14.02 11.81 -6.07
N THR A 5 14.61 12.97 -5.84
CA THR A 5 15.54 13.22 -4.72
C THR A 5 14.81 13.16 -3.39
N LEU A 6 13.60 13.75 -3.30
CA LEU A 6 12.76 13.66 -2.12
C LEU A 6 12.39 12.21 -1.79
N LEU A 7 11.93 11.44 -2.76
CA LEU A 7 11.60 10.02 -2.58
C LEU A 7 12.81 9.20 -2.10
N LYS A 8 14.00 9.47 -2.62
CA LYS A 8 15.24 8.82 -2.15
C LYS A 8 15.52 9.16 -0.68
N LYS A 9 15.39 10.43 -0.28
CA LYS A 9 15.56 10.85 1.12
C LYS A 9 14.52 10.21 2.05
N MET A 10 13.30 10.00 1.58
CA MET A 10 12.25 9.26 2.29
C MET A 10 12.47 7.73 2.30
N LYS A 11 13.59 7.25 1.76
CA LYS A 11 13.90 5.81 1.61
C LYS A 11 12.81 5.04 0.83
N ALA A 12 12.11 5.72 -0.10
CA ALA A 12 11.13 5.07 -0.94
C ALA A 12 11.79 4.01 -1.84
N ILE A 13 11.16 2.85 -1.91
CA ILE A 13 11.65 1.72 -2.70
C ILE A 13 10.86 1.67 -4.02
N PRO A 14 11.49 1.91 -5.16
CA PRO A 14 10.80 1.83 -6.44
C PRO A 14 10.45 0.38 -6.78
N ILE A 15 9.24 0.16 -7.29
CA ILE A 15 8.79 -1.16 -7.78
C ILE A 15 8.62 -1.06 -9.29
N ILE A 16 9.44 -1.81 -10.03
CA ILE A 16 9.35 -1.93 -11.49
C ILE A 16 8.29 -2.99 -11.79
N ARG A 17 7.09 -2.55 -12.17
CA ARG A 17 5.90 -3.42 -12.29
C ARG A 17 5.94 -4.32 -13.51
N GLU A 18 6.61 -3.88 -14.55
CA GLU A 18 6.79 -4.59 -15.82
C GLU A 18 7.76 -5.77 -15.70
N ASN A 19 8.57 -5.80 -14.66
CA ASN A 19 9.57 -6.83 -14.41
C ASN A 19 9.33 -7.50 -13.05
N LYS A 20 8.80 -8.75 -13.07
CA LYS A 20 8.49 -9.53 -11.87
C LYS A 20 9.70 -9.78 -10.99
N GLU A 21 10.87 -10.02 -11.59
CA GLU A 21 12.09 -10.29 -10.83
C GLU A 21 12.60 -9.02 -10.13
N ALA A 22 12.61 -7.88 -10.83
CA ALA A 22 12.96 -6.59 -10.25
C ALA A 22 12.00 -6.18 -9.13
N ALA A 23 10.69 -6.43 -9.30
CA ALA A 23 9.69 -6.20 -8.27
C ALA A 23 9.94 -7.08 -7.03
N ARG A 24 10.30 -8.36 -7.22
CA ARG A 24 10.66 -9.28 -6.11
C ARG A 24 11.90 -8.80 -5.36
N LYS A 25 12.95 -8.38 -6.06
CA LYS A 25 14.16 -7.81 -5.44
C LYS A 25 13.85 -6.56 -4.61
N SER A 26 12.94 -5.70 -5.10
CA SER A 26 12.50 -4.52 -4.36
C SER A 26 11.77 -4.90 -3.07
N ILE A 27 10.91 -5.91 -3.10
CA ILE A 27 10.22 -6.43 -1.91
C ILE A 27 11.22 -7.00 -0.91
N GLN A 28 12.17 -7.83 -1.35
CA GLN A 28 13.22 -8.39 -0.48
C GLN A 28 14.07 -7.29 0.19
N ARG A 29 14.35 -6.21 -0.55
CA ARG A 29 15.03 -5.05 0.04
C ARG A 29 14.19 -4.38 1.11
N ALA A 30 12.87 -4.24 0.90
CA ALA A 30 11.95 -3.70 1.89
C ALA A 30 11.89 -4.56 3.15
N GLU A 31 11.82 -5.89 2.99
CA GLU A 31 11.84 -6.85 4.09
C GLU A 31 13.09 -6.72 4.96
N LYS A 32 14.26 -6.58 4.34
CA LYS A 32 15.53 -6.34 5.07
C LYS A 32 15.47 -5.05 5.90
N ILE A 33 14.95 -3.97 5.33
CA ILE A 33 14.84 -2.68 6.02
C ILE A 33 13.89 -2.78 7.22
N ILE A 34 12.75 -3.47 7.07
CA ILE A 34 11.81 -3.70 8.17
C ILE A 34 12.47 -4.46 9.32
N HIS A 35 13.22 -5.53 9.00
CA HIS A 35 13.88 -6.35 10.02
C HIS A 35 15.03 -5.64 10.74
N MET A 36 15.91 -4.95 9.99
CA MET A 36 17.13 -4.37 10.53
C MET A 36 16.87 -3.03 11.22
N ASP A 37 16.07 -2.18 10.58
CA ASP A 37 15.92 -0.78 11.00
C ASP A 37 14.61 -0.52 11.75
N LYS A 38 13.74 -1.51 11.91
CA LYS A 38 12.41 -1.40 12.55
C LYS A 38 11.54 -0.28 11.96
N TYR A 39 11.65 -0.03 10.65
CA TYR A 39 10.84 0.98 9.98
C TYR A 39 9.41 0.50 9.73
N HIS A 40 8.49 1.44 9.79
CA HIS A 40 7.16 1.25 9.25
C HIS A 40 7.19 1.44 7.73
N MET A 41 6.56 0.52 7.00
CA MET A 41 6.49 0.59 5.54
C MET A 41 5.08 1.00 5.10
N VAL A 42 4.97 2.11 4.39
CA VAL A 42 3.70 2.53 3.77
C VAL A 42 3.56 1.90 2.40
N ILE A 43 2.42 1.25 2.16
CA ILE A 43 2.12 0.56 0.90
C ILE A 43 0.77 1.01 0.38
N LEU A 44 0.69 1.30 -0.90
CA LEU A 44 -0.55 1.51 -1.64
C LEU A 44 -0.91 0.22 -2.39
N PRO A 45 -1.76 -0.66 -1.81
CA PRO A 45 -1.91 -2.03 -2.31
C PRO A 45 -2.61 -2.12 -3.67
N GLU A 46 -3.40 -1.13 -4.03
CA GLU A 46 -4.02 -1.03 -5.36
C GLU A 46 -2.98 -0.86 -6.47
N GLY A 47 -1.86 -0.22 -6.15
CA GLY A 47 -0.77 0.02 -7.09
C GLY A 47 -1.10 1.00 -8.20
N THR A 48 -2.27 1.62 -8.23
CA THR A 48 -2.68 2.66 -9.16
C THR A 48 -3.67 3.60 -8.49
N ARG A 49 -3.89 4.77 -9.07
CA ARG A 49 -4.97 5.68 -8.64
C ARG A 49 -6.29 5.20 -9.23
N THR A 50 -7.37 5.29 -8.44
CA THR A 50 -8.73 5.06 -8.93
C THR A 50 -9.17 6.17 -9.91
N LEU A 51 -10.10 5.85 -10.82
CA LEU A 51 -10.73 6.80 -11.74
C LEU A 51 -12.10 7.25 -11.24
N ASP A 52 -12.76 6.40 -10.47
CA ASP A 52 -14.15 6.54 -10.04
C ASP A 52 -14.33 6.56 -8.51
N GLY A 53 -13.22 6.60 -7.76
CA GLY A 53 -13.23 6.56 -6.30
C GLY A 53 -13.42 5.18 -5.70
N LYS A 54 -13.68 4.15 -6.51
CA LYS A 54 -13.89 2.79 -6.01
C LYS A 54 -12.57 2.10 -5.68
N LEU A 55 -12.58 1.34 -4.58
CA LEU A 55 -11.45 0.54 -4.13
C LEU A 55 -11.10 -0.55 -5.15
N GLN A 56 -9.93 -0.47 -5.74
CA GLN A 56 -9.43 -1.42 -6.72
C GLN A 56 -8.97 -2.73 -6.08
N PRO A 57 -8.76 -3.81 -6.87
CA PRO A 57 -8.15 -5.03 -6.36
C PRO A 57 -6.76 -4.79 -5.79
N PHE A 58 -6.45 -5.45 -4.66
CA PHE A 58 -5.16 -5.34 -3.99
C PHE A 58 -4.12 -6.26 -4.63
N LYS A 59 -2.91 -5.74 -4.81
CA LYS A 59 -1.73 -6.50 -5.25
C LYS A 59 -1.13 -7.25 -4.07
N LYS A 60 -0.73 -8.51 -4.29
CA LYS A 60 -0.25 -9.42 -3.23
C LYS A 60 1.13 -9.07 -2.66
N GLY A 61 1.94 -8.26 -3.35
CA GLY A 61 3.33 -8.00 -2.96
C GLY A 61 3.53 -7.51 -1.53
N GLY A 62 2.72 -6.54 -1.09
CA GLY A 62 2.77 -6.03 0.28
C GLY A 62 2.34 -7.07 1.33
N PHE A 63 1.41 -7.96 0.98
CA PHE A 63 0.95 -9.02 1.87
C PHE A 63 2.01 -10.13 2.02
N HIS A 64 2.70 -10.51 0.95
CA HIS A 64 3.88 -11.38 1.05
C HIS A 64 4.92 -10.80 2.00
N MET A 65 5.21 -9.51 1.85
CA MET A 65 6.16 -8.83 2.72
C MET A 65 5.70 -8.86 4.20
N ALA A 66 4.43 -8.56 4.48
CA ALA A 66 3.88 -8.60 5.84
C ALA A 66 4.01 -10.00 6.47
N ILE A 67 3.69 -11.05 5.70
CA ILE A 67 3.82 -12.46 6.13
C ILE A 67 5.29 -12.80 6.41
N ASN A 68 6.20 -12.49 5.48
CA ASN A 68 7.61 -12.83 5.58
C ASN A 68 8.31 -12.11 6.75
N THR A 69 7.90 -10.87 7.03
CA THR A 69 8.46 -10.06 8.15
C THR A 69 7.69 -10.26 9.46
N LYS A 70 6.60 -11.02 9.46
CA LYS A 70 5.69 -11.18 10.60
C LYS A 70 5.18 -9.84 11.15
N THR A 71 5.00 -8.86 10.28
CA THR A 71 4.60 -7.49 10.64
C THR A 71 3.11 -7.31 10.44
N PRO A 72 2.33 -6.88 11.46
CA PRO A 72 0.90 -6.64 11.31
C PRO A 72 0.62 -5.49 10.33
N ILE A 73 -0.60 -5.46 9.78
CA ILE A 73 -1.01 -4.46 8.80
C ILE A 73 -1.96 -3.47 9.47
N LEU A 74 -1.54 -2.20 9.57
CA LEU A 74 -2.42 -1.10 9.95
C LEU A 74 -3.14 -0.57 8.71
N LEU A 75 -4.46 -0.47 8.77
CA LEU A 75 -5.26 0.12 7.72
C LEU A 75 -5.34 1.64 7.88
N ILE A 76 -5.07 2.37 6.80
CA ILE A 76 -5.25 3.81 6.74
C ILE A 76 -6.00 4.12 5.44
N ALA A 77 -7.19 4.66 5.56
CA ALA A 77 -8.00 5.06 4.42
C ALA A 77 -7.92 6.58 4.19
N HIS A 78 -7.81 6.97 2.93
CA HIS A 78 -7.92 8.37 2.52
C HIS A 78 -9.18 8.53 1.69
N ARG A 79 -10.17 9.26 2.24
CA ARG A 79 -11.44 9.51 1.54
C ARG A 79 -11.27 10.70 0.59
N ASP A 80 -11.88 10.60 -0.60
CA ASP A 80 -11.96 11.66 -1.60
C ASP A 80 -10.64 12.17 -2.22
N THR A 81 -9.53 11.48 -2.00
CA THR A 81 -8.23 11.85 -2.61
C THR A 81 -8.27 11.86 -4.13
N PHE A 82 -9.10 11.01 -4.77
CA PHE A 82 -9.24 10.96 -6.22
C PHE A 82 -9.87 12.24 -6.79
N LEU A 83 -10.70 12.93 -6.00
CA LEU A 83 -11.31 14.21 -6.37
C LEU A 83 -10.33 15.38 -6.27
N TYR A 84 -9.34 15.30 -5.34
CA TYR A 84 -8.31 16.32 -5.20
C TYR A 84 -7.42 16.40 -6.44
N LYS A 85 -6.97 15.25 -6.97
CA LYS A 85 -6.15 15.15 -8.17
C LYS A 85 -6.65 14.01 -9.05
N PRO A 86 -7.72 14.20 -9.82
CA PRO A 86 -8.20 13.21 -10.76
C PRO A 86 -7.10 12.75 -11.71
N LYS A 87 -7.08 11.48 -12.07
CA LYS A 87 -6.02 10.90 -12.92
C LYS A 87 -5.93 11.58 -14.29
N ASN A 88 -7.09 12.02 -14.81
CA ASN A 88 -7.23 12.56 -16.15
C ASN A 88 -7.25 14.10 -16.18
N LYS A 89 -7.06 14.80 -15.04
CA LYS A 89 -7.02 16.26 -14.97
C LYS A 89 -5.65 16.73 -14.53
N TRP A 90 -5.17 17.80 -15.16
CA TRP A 90 -3.94 18.49 -14.77
C TRP A 90 -4.11 19.33 -13.50
N LEU A 91 -5.25 19.99 -13.36
CA LEU A 91 -5.52 20.89 -12.25
C LEU A 91 -5.82 20.13 -10.95
N LEU A 92 -5.34 20.71 -9.86
CA LEU A 92 -5.69 20.30 -8.50
C LEU A 92 -7.03 20.94 -8.12
N SER A 93 -7.85 20.20 -7.38
CA SER A 93 -9.12 20.70 -6.80
C SER A 93 -8.97 20.70 -5.27
N PRO A 94 -8.54 21.82 -4.66
CA PRO A 94 -8.34 21.90 -3.21
C PRO A 94 -9.59 21.51 -2.44
N ARG A 95 -9.44 20.62 -1.47
CA ARG A 95 -10.52 20.11 -0.61
C ARG A 95 -9.97 19.50 0.66
N THR A 96 -10.82 19.31 1.64
CA THR A 96 -10.52 18.50 2.82
C THR A 96 -10.41 17.02 2.40
N ILE A 97 -9.42 16.33 2.94
CA ILE A 97 -9.23 14.90 2.78
C ILE A 97 -9.31 14.26 4.15
N ASP A 98 -10.24 13.33 4.33
CA ASP A 98 -10.34 12.59 5.57
C ASP A 98 -9.32 11.46 5.58
N VAL A 99 -8.55 11.39 6.65
CA VAL A 99 -7.63 10.26 6.92
C VAL A 99 -8.21 9.46 8.07
N ILE A 100 -8.60 8.24 7.79
CA ILE A 100 -9.26 7.35 8.76
C ILE A 100 -8.32 6.22 9.11
N ILE A 101 -7.98 6.10 10.39
CA ILE A 101 -7.18 4.99 10.91
C ILE A 101 -8.13 3.84 11.24
N GLY A 102 -7.94 2.73 10.57
CA GLY A 102 -8.72 1.53 10.72
C GLY A 102 -8.08 0.50 11.66
N PRO A 103 -8.62 -0.71 11.70
CA PRO A 103 -8.10 -1.77 12.56
C PRO A 103 -6.73 -2.27 12.12
N ILE A 104 -6.00 -2.85 13.07
CA ILE A 104 -4.80 -3.62 12.82
C ILE A 104 -5.21 -5.04 12.42
N ILE A 105 -4.70 -5.51 11.30
CA ILE A 105 -4.87 -6.90 10.85
C ILE A 105 -3.67 -7.70 11.35
N ASP A 106 -3.91 -8.60 12.31
CA ASP A 106 -2.90 -9.55 12.76
C ASP A 106 -2.66 -10.61 11.67
N ILE A 107 -1.39 -10.91 11.42
CA ILE A 107 -0.98 -11.83 10.35
C ILE A 107 -0.52 -13.19 10.88
N LYS A 108 -0.58 -13.45 12.20
CA LYS A 108 -0.03 -14.67 12.83
C LYS A 108 -0.57 -15.97 12.23
N ASN A 109 -1.85 -15.96 11.82
CA ASN A 109 -2.53 -17.13 11.25
C ASN A 109 -2.45 -17.19 9.72
N TYR A 110 -1.64 -16.31 9.11
CA TYR A 110 -1.51 -16.25 7.66
C TYR A 110 -0.12 -16.68 7.19
N ASN A 111 -0.11 -17.37 6.05
CA ASN A 111 1.08 -17.80 5.34
C ASN A 111 0.88 -17.66 3.83
N THR A 112 1.86 -18.08 3.03
CA THR A 112 1.79 -17.98 1.57
C THR A 112 0.64 -18.77 0.93
N ASN A 113 0.18 -19.85 1.58
CA ASN A 113 -0.89 -20.70 1.04
C ASN A 113 -2.27 -20.04 1.18
N ASN A 114 -2.50 -19.32 2.28
CA ASN A 114 -3.77 -18.62 2.55
C ASN A 114 -3.70 -17.10 2.38
N ILE A 115 -2.72 -16.59 1.66
CA ILE A 115 -2.55 -15.15 1.40
C ILE A 115 -3.79 -14.49 0.77
N ASN A 116 -4.56 -15.24 -0.02
CA ASN A 116 -5.80 -14.72 -0.62
C ASN A 116 -6.84 -14.36 0.44
N GLU A 117 -6.92 -15.12 1.52
CA GLU A 117 -7.82 -14.83 2.66
C GLU A 117 -7.41 -13.54 3.34
N LEU A 118 -6.10 -13.34 3.58
CA LEU A 118 -5.56 -12.11 4.15
C LEU A 118 -5.88 -10.90 3.27
N VAL A 119 -5.67 -11.00 1.96
CA VAL A 119 -5.97 -9.94 0.99
C VAL A 119 -7.46 -9.59 1.02
N ASN A 120 -8.33 -10.60 0.99
CA ASN A 120 -9.78 -10.42 0.99
C ASN A 120 -10.27 -9.80 2.31
N LYS A 121 -9.79 -10.29 3.45
CA LYS A 121 -10.11 -9.73 4.77
C LYS A 121 -9.70 -8.26 4.83
N THR A 122 -8.45 -7.96 4.48
CA THR A 122 -7.93 -6.59 4.50
C THR A 122 -8.75 -5.66 3.60
N ARG A 123 -9.11 -6.13 2.39
CA ARG A 123 -9.93 -5.35 1.47
C ARG A 123 -11.35 -5.16 1.98
N THR A 124 -11.93 -6.15 2.63
CA THR A 124 -13.27 -6.05 3.24
C THR A 124 -13.27 -5.02 4.37
N GLU A 125 -12.29 -5.08 5.27
CA GLU A 125 -12.16 -4.08 6.35
C GLU A 125 -11.92 -2.67 5.78
N MET A 126 -11.10 -2.54 4.75
CA MET A 126 -10.90 -1.25 4.08
C MET A 126 -12.19 -0.68 3.47
N LYS A 127 -13.04 -1.53 2.89
CA LYS A 127 -14.35 -1.11 2.39
C LYS A 127 -15.27 -0.59 3.49
N LYS A 128 -15.27 -1.24 4.67
CA LYS A 128 -16.07 -0.78 5.82
C LYS A 128 -15.65 0.59 6.31
N ILE A 129 -14.35 0.89 6.26
CA ILE A 129 -13.82 2.20 6.68
C ILE A 129 -14.19 3.30 5.67
N LEU A 130 -14.28 2.96 4.38
CA LEU A 130 -14.55 3.91 3.31
C LEU A 130 -16.06 4.23 3.15
N ASN A 131 -16.93 3.34 3.60
CA ASN A 131 -18.38 3.56 3.62
C ASN A 131 -18.80 4.34 4.88
#